data_8ae7ecad761d65fc1201ab118ce25f9f
#
_entry.id   8ae7ecad761d65fc1201ab118ce25f9f
#
_cell.length_a   1.000
_cell.length_b   1.000
_cell.length_c   1.000
_cell.angle_alpha   90.00
_cell.angle_beta   90.00
_cell.angle_gamma   90.00
#
_symmetry.space_group_name_H-M   'P 1'
#
loop_
_entity.id
_entity.type
_entity.pdbx_description
1 polymer ?
#
loop_
_entity_poly.entity_id
_entity_poly.type
_entity_poly.pdbx_seq_one_letter_code
_entity_poly.pdbx_strand_id
1 'polypeptide(L)'
;PAGATARPAVRLDIVSDAICPWCWVGKRNMEAAMASLGAEDGERFEVHWRPFQLNPDMPREGVARAEYRAAKFGSEARSRALDAQVAAAGAAAGLEFRHDRMLRTPNTVPAHRLIALAGEEGGPALQDRVVEALFRAYFQDGRDIGDAAELATIAGAAGMDAPAVANHLASDAGEAKVLAEDAGFRQLGLSGVPTFALAGHVLFSGAVPPEAMANALRQALGILRERGLLAA
;
A
#
# COMPACT_ATOMS: atom_id res chain seq x y z
N PRO A 1 -2.06 36.25 20.37
CA PRO A 1 -1.67 35.51 19.20
C PRO A 1 -2.73 34.46 18.95
N ALA A 2 -3.58 34.70 17.93
CA ALA A 2 -4.57 33.76 17.49
C ALA A 2 -3.82 32.52 17.03
N GLY A 3 -4.05 31.35 17.71
CA GLY A 3 -3.49 30.08 17.30
C GLY A 3 -4.02 29.80 15.90
N ALA A 4 -3.11 29.65 14.95
CA ALA A 4 -3.45 29.16 13.62
C ALA A 4 -4.18 27.83 13.82
N THR A 5 -5.48 27.81 13.56
CA THR A 5 -6.26 26.57 13.54
C THR A 5 -5.65 25.69 12.45
N ALA A 6 -5.09 24.55 12.87
CA ALA A 6 -4.49 23.61 11.94
C ALA A 6 -5.52 23.28 10.85
N ARG A 7 -5.11 23.33 9.59
CA ARG A 7 -5.97 22.94 8.47
C ARG A 7 -6.52 21.51 8.67
N PRO A 8 -7.75 21.24 8.28
CA PRO A 8 -8.29 19.88 8.34
C PRO A 8 -7.45 18.94 7.46
N ALA A 9 -7.32 17.69 7.87
CA ALA A 9 -6.60 16.69 7.09
C ALA A 9 -7.34 16.39 5.78
N VAL A 10 -6.57 16.27 4.70
CA VAL A 10 -7.10 15.90 3.39
C VAL A 10 -6.92 14.41 3.19
N ARG A 11 -7.98 13.72 2.76
CA ARG A 11 -7.96 12.29 2.53
C ARG A 11 -7.14 11.96 1.29
N LEU A 12 -6.15 11.08 1.47
CA LEU A 12 -5.33 10.50 0.41
C LEU A 12 -5.53 8.99 0.41
N ASP A 13 -6.17 8.47 -0.64
CA ASP A 13 -6.33 7.03 -0.84
C ASP A 13 -5.17 6.49 -1.67
N ILE A 14 -4.64 5.33 -1.25
CA ILE A 14 -3.62 4.59 -1.98
C ILE A 14 -4.17 3.22 -2.30
N VAL A 15 -4.44 2.99 -3.57
CA VAL A 15 -4.81 1.67 -4.07
C VAL A 15 -3.52 0.88 -4.27
N SER A 16 -3.41 -0.26 -3.59
CA SER A 16 -2.14 -0.96 -3.39
C SER A 16 -2.34 -2.47 -3.33
N ASP A 17 -1.26 -3.22 -3.60
CA ASP A 17 -1.17 -4.64 -3.27
C ASP A 17 0.05 -4.90 -2.38
N ALA A 18 -0.12 -5.75 -1.39
CA ALA A 18 0.92 -6.06 -0.40
C ALA A 18 2.17 -6.76 -0.99
N ILE A 19 2.05 -7.30 -2.21
CA ILE A 19 3.17 -7.90 -2.96
C ILE A 19 3.73 -6.99 -4.05
N CYS A 20 3.27 -5.76 -4.14
CA CYS A 20 3.78 -4.80 -5.12
C CYS A 20 4.98 -4.04 -4.55
N PRO A 21 6.21 -4.25 -5.06
CA PRO A 21 7.38 -3.58 -4.54
C PRO A 21 7.35 -2.06 -4.78
N TRP A 22 6.76 -1.63 -5.89
CA TRP A 22 6.57 -0.22 -6.21
C TRP A 22 5.58 0.48 -5.27
N CYS A 23 4.68 -0.28 -4.63
CA CYS A 23 3.81 0.26 -3.59
C CYS A 23 4.60 0.65 -2.33
N TRP A 24 5.62 -0.12 -1.95
CA TRP A 24 6.48 0.24 -0.82
C TRP A 24 7.40 1.42 -1.15
N VAL A 25 8.02 1.43 -2.32
CA VAL A 25 8.80 2.59 -2.81
C VAL A 25 7.89 3.83 -2.88
N GLY A 26 6.71 3.70 -3.46
CA GLY A 26 5.72 4.78 -3.55
C GLY A 26 5.30 5.31 -2.19
N LYS A 27 5.16 4.45 -1.18
CA LYS A 27 4.89 4.85 0.21
C LYS A 27 5.99 5.78 0.74
N ARG A 28 7.26 5.42 0.58
CA ARG A 28 8.40 6.28 1.01
C ARG A 28 8.42 7.62 0.29
N ASN A 29 8.20 7.60 -1.02
CA ASN A 29 8.17 8.83 -1.82
C ASN A 29 7.00 9.73 -1.39
N MET A 30 5.85 9.15 -1.10
CA MET A 30 4.68 9.88 -0.58
C MET A 30 4.95 10.49 0.79
N GLU A 31 5.54 9.74 1.71
CA GLU A 31 5.91 10.23 3.04
C GLU A 31 6.84 11.45 2.95
N ALA A 32 7.85 11.39 2.08
CA ALA A 32 8.74 12.51 1.82
C ALA A 32 8.01 13.70 1.20
N ALA A 33 7.12 13.48 0.25
CA ALA A 33 6.31 14.51 -0.38
C ALA A 33 5.37 15.19 0.64
N MET A 34 4.68 14.41 1.46
CA MET A 34 3.78 14.92 2.50
C MET A 34 4.55 15.72 3.57
N ALA A 35 5.75 15.27 3.96
CA ALA A 35 6.59 15.98 4.91
C ALA A 35 7.03 17.35 4.36
N SER A 36 7.40 17.39 3.07
CA SER A 36 7.72 18.65 2.39
C SER A 36 6.53 19.62 2.40
N LEU A 37 5.35 19.16 1.97
CA LEU A 37 4.14 19.97 1.96
C LEU A 37 3.72 20.41 3.36
N GLY A 38 3.84 19.55 4.36
CA GLY A 38 3.55 19.89 5.75
C GLY A 38 4.45 20.97 6.30
N ALA A 39 5.74 20.96 5.94
CA ALA A 39 6.72 21.95 6.36
C ALA A 39 6.54 23.30 5.65
N GLU A 40 6.20 23.29 4.36
CA GLU A 40 6.07 24.49 3.53
C GLU A 40 4.69 25.15 3.65
N ASP A 41 3.62 24.35 3.59
CA ASP A 41 2.26 24.84 3.40
C ASP A 41 1.34 24.52 4.60
N GLY A 42 1.83 23.80 5.62
CA GLY A 42 1.03 23.34 6.75
C GLY A 42 -0.02 22.28 6.38
N GLU A 43 0.16 21.59 5.26
CA GLU A 43 -0.77 20.59 4.77
C GLU A 43 -0.76 19.32 5.65
N ARG A 44 -1.93 18.77 5.86
CA ARG A 44 -2.13 17.54 6.62
C ARG A 44 -2.90 16.55 5.77
N PHE A 45 -2.41 15.32 5.73
CA PHE A 45 -3.04 14.24 4.99
C PHE A 45 -3.47 13.12 5.92
N GLU A 46 -4.58 12.48 5.57
CA GLU A 46 -5.07 11.26 6.17
C GLU A 46 -5.00 10.15 5.13
N VAL A 47 -4.07 9.21 5.31
CA VAL A 47 -3.78 8.16 4.33
C VAL A 47 -4.66 6.95 4.58
N HIS A 48 -5.36 6.49 3.54
CA HIS A 48 -6.17 5.29 3.54
C HIS A 48 -5.66 4.30 2.50
N TRP A 49 -5.38 3.07 2.92
CA TRP A 49 -4.95 1.99 2.04
C TRP A 49 -6.14 1.20 1.54
N ARG A 50 -6.20 1.01 0.21
CA ARG A 50 -7.31 0.35 -0.47
C ARG A 50 -6.82 -0.87 -1.24
N PRO A 51 -7.61 -1.98 -1.24
CA PRO A 51 -7.17 -3.25 -1.81
C PRO A 51 -7.20 -3.26 -3.33
N PHE A 52 -6.15 -3.83 -3.92
CA PHE A 52 -6.09 -4.23 -5.32
C PHE A 52 -5.26 -5.50 -5.43
N GLN A 53 -5.71 -6.48 -6.19
CA GLN A 53 -4.99 -7.72 -6.42
C GLN A 53 -4.26 -7.68 -7.76
N LEU A 54 -2.92 -7.71 -7.75
CA LEU A 54 -2.14 -7.90 -8.99
C LEU A 54 -2.44 -9.25 -9.65
N ASN A 55 -2.79 -10.25 -8.84
CA ASN A 55 -3.07 -11.62 -9.28
C ASN A 55 -4.42 -12.10 -8.73
N PRO A 56 -5.56 -11.65 -9.29
CA PRO A 56 -6.88 -12.03 -8.77
C PRO A 56 -7.18 -13.52 -8.87
N ASP A 57 -6.49 -14.23 -9.77
CA ASP A 57 -6.65 -15.68 -9.99
C ASP A 57 -5.61 -16.53 -9.22
N MET A 58 -4.83 -15.91 -8.32
CA MET A 58 -3.84 -16.63 -7.52
C MET A 58 -4.53 -17.69 -6.65
N PRO A 59 -4.05 -18.94 -6.64
CA PRO A 59 -4.55 -19.95 -5.72
C PRO A 59 -4.49 -19.50 -4.26
N ARG A 60 -5.40 -19.98 -3.42
CA ARG A 60 -5.43 -19.62 -1.99
C ARG A 60 -4.12 -19.92 -1.26
N GLU A 61 -3.47 -21.02 -1.62
CA GLU A 61 -2.17 -21.44 -1.09
C GLU A 61 -0.98 -20.64 -1.65
N GLY A 62 -1.21 -19.80 -2.66
CA GLY A 62 -0.14 -19.14 -3.40
C GLY A 62 0.67 -20.10 -4.26
N VAL A 63 1.77 -19.62 -4.83
CA VAL A 63 2.69 -20.43 -5.65
C VAL A 63 4.15 -20.13 -5.28
N ALA A 64 5.07 -21.00 -5.69
CA ALA A 64 6.50 -20.73 -5.56
C ALA A 64 6.87 -19.47 -6.36
N ARG A 65 7.63 -18.55 -5.75
CA ARG A 65 7.98 -17.28 -6.38
C ARG A 65 8.74 -17.47 -7.70
N ALA A 66 9.67 -18.41 -7.75
CA ALA A 66 10.44 -18.69 -8.97
C ALA A 66 9.53 -19.10 -10.13
N GLU A 67 8.55 -19.98 -9.88
CA GLU A 67 7.57 -20.42 -10.86
C GLU A 67 6.69 -19.27 -11.35
N TYR A 68 6.13 -18.51 -10.41
CA TYR A 68 5.32 -17.33 -10.71
C TYR A 68 6.08 -16.32 -11.58
N ARG A 69 7.32 -16.00 -11.19
CA ARG A 69 8.14 -15.00 -11.87
C ARG A 69 8.55 -15.46 -13.27
N ALA A 70 8.90 -16.74 -13.45
CA ALA A 70 9.21 -17.31 -14.77
C ALA A 70 8.00 -17.24 -15.70
N ALA A 71 6.83 -17.61 -15.22
CA ALA A 71 5.59 -17.54 -15.99
C ALA A 71 5.22 -16.09 -16.36
N LYS A 72 5.35 -15.15 -15.43
CA LYS A 72 4.95 -13.75 -15.64
C LYS A 72 5.91 -12.98 -16.54
N PHE A 73 7.21 -13.17 -16.39
CA PHE A 73 8.25 -12.37 -17.07
C PHE A 73 8.98 -13.11 -18.19
N GLY A 74 8.67 -14.38 -18.40
CA GLY A 74 9.17 -15.19 -19.52
C GLY A 74 10.56 -15.79 -19.33
N SER A 75 11.38 -15.25 -18.42
CA SER A 75 12.69 -15.83 -18.09
C SER A 75 13.18 -15.41 -16.70
N GLU A 76 14.04 -16.25 -16.12
CA GLU A 76 14.70 -15.95 -14.85
C GLU A 76 15.63 -14.73 -14.95
N ALA A 77 16.33 -14.58 -16.07
CA ALA A 77 17.21 -13.43 -16.30
C ALA A 77 16.43 -12.11 -16.28
N ARG A 78 15.28 -12.07 -16.95
CA ARG A 78 14.41 -10.89 -16.94
C ARG A 78 13.84 -10.62 -15.56
N SER A 79 13.43 -11.66 -14.84
CA SER A 79 12.98 -11.54 -13.46
C SER A 79 14.05 -10.93 -12.57
N ARG A 80 15.30 -11.41 -12.63
CA ARG A 80 16.43 -10.83 -11.87
C ARG A 80 16.71 -9.38 -12.25
N ALA A 81 16.64 -9.02 -13.52
CA ALA A 81 16.84 -7.65 -13.98
C ALA A 81 15.78 -6.70 -13.37
N LEU A 82 14.52 -7.13 -13.33
CA LEU A 82 13.42 -6.38 -12.70
C LEU A 82 13.62 -6.27 -11.18
N ASP A 83 14.04 -7.33 -10.52
CA ASP A 83 14.36 -7.30 -9.08
C ASP A 83 15.52 -6.32 -8.79
N ALA A 84 16.52 -6.26 -9.65
CA ALA A 84 17.64 -5.32 -9.51
C ALA A 84 17.17 -3.86 -9.66
N GLN A 85 16.25 -3.58 -10.58
CA GLN A 85 15.66 -2.24 -10.73
C GLN A 85 14.89 -1.82 -9.47
N VAL A 86 14.08 -2.73 -8.93
CA VAL A 86 13.33 -2.51 -7.69
C VAL A 86 14.29 -2.29 -6.51
N ALA A 87 15.33 -3.10 -6.39
CA ALA A 87 16.31 -2.97 -5.32
C ALA A 87 17.05 -1.62 -5.39
N ALA A 88 17.41 -1.15 -6.59
CA ALA A 88 18.05 0.15 -6.77
C ALA A 88 17.12 1.32 -6.39
N ALA A 89 15.86 1.28 -6.84
CA ALA A 89 14.86 2.28 -6.48
C ALA A 89 14.56 2.24 -4.98
N GLY A 90 14.49 1.05 -4.38
CA GLY A 90 14.32 0.86 -2.94
C GLY A 90 15.48 1.45 -2.14
N ALA A 91 16.72 1.18 -2.52
CA ALA A 91 17.90 1.73 -1.87
C ALA A 91 17.90 3.27 -1.88
N ALA A 92 17.50 3.89 -3.01
CA ALA A 92 17.35 5.34 -3.12
C ALA A 92 16.26 5.89 -2.18
N ALA A 93 15.25 5.07 -1.84
CA ALA A 93 14.17 5.40 -0.91
C ALA A 93 14.44 4.92 0.54
N GLY A 94 15.65 4.42 0.83
CA GLY A 94 16.02 3.93 2.16
C GLY A 94 15.44 2.54 2.50
N LEU A 95 15.08 1.74 1.49
CA LEU A 95 14.52 0.40 1.65
C LEU A 95 15.52 -0.67 1.24
N GLU A 96 15.50 -1.80 1.94
CA GLU A 96 16.27 -2.99 1.59
C GLU A 96 15.32 -4.08 1.10
N PHE A 97 15.41 -4.44 -0.19
CA PHE A 97 14.70 -5.57 -0.77
C PHE A 97 15.58 -6.82 -0.74
N ARG A 98 15.13 -7.85 -0.06
CA ARG A 98 15.84 -9.14 0.08
C ARG A 98 15.15 -10.23 -0.75
N HIS A 99 15.22 -10.07 -2.08
CA HIS A 99 14.61 -11.01 -3.04
C HIS A 99 15.13 -12.44 -2.86
N ASP A 100 16.34 -12.60 -2.33
CA ASP A 100 16.94 -13.88 -1.98
C ASP A 100 16.19 -14.65 -0.88
N ARG A 101 15.42 -13.96 -0.04
CA ARG A 101 14.62 -14.55 1.03
C ARG A 101 13.18 -14.87 0.61
N MET A 102 12.72 -14.31 -0.49
CA MET A 102 11.32 -14.41 -0.94
C MET A 102 11.12 -15.72 -1.70
N LEU A 103 10.45 -16.69 -1.09
CA LEU A 103 10.25 -18.01 -1.68
C LEU A 103 8.87 -18.21 -2.28
N ARG A 104 7.88 -17.44 -1.86
CA ARG A 104 6.49 -17.59 -2.30
C ARG A 104 5.90 -16.29 -2.83
N THR A 105 4.97 -16.44 -3.78
CA THR A 105 4.03 -15.38 -4.17
C THR A 105 2.66 -15.77 -3.64
N PRO A 106 2.17 -15.08 -2.60
CA PRO A 106 0.93 -15.44 -1.93
C PRO A 106 -0.31 -14.94 -2.68
N ASN A 107 -1.47 -15.51 -2.33
CA ASN A 107 -2.74 -14.83 -2.52
C ASN A 107 -2.85 -13.70 -1.48
N THR A 108 -3.15 -12.49 -1.92
CA THR A 108 -3.10 -11.29 -1.05
C THR A 108 -4.43 -10.94 -0.40
N VAL A 109 -5.50 -11.69 -0.64
CA VAL A 109 -6.80 -11.43 0.00
C VAL A 109 -6.71 -11.45 1.53
N PRO A 110 -6.05 -12.42 2.18
CA PRO A 110 -5.90 -12.37 3.65
C PRO A 110 -5.16 -11.14 4.16
N ALA A 111 -4.10 -10.71 3.47
CA ALA A 111 -3.37 -9.48 3.82
C ALA A 111 -4.25 -8.23 3.67
N HIS A 112 -5.05 -8.14 2.61
CA HIS A 112 -6.01 -7.04 2.42
C HIS A 112 -7.12 -7.04 3.48
N ARG A 113 -7.58 -8.21 3.90
CA ARG A 113 -8.53 -8.33 5.01
C ARG A 113 -7.95 -7.79 6.31
N LEU A 114 -6.68 -8.09 6.58
CA LEU A 114 -5.97 -7.55 7.74
C LEU A 114 -5.81 -6.02 7.65
N ILE A 115 -5.44 -5.48 6.50
CA ILE A 115 -5.32 -4.03 6.29
C ILE A 115 -6.67 -3.33 6.51
N ALA A 116 -7.75 -3.90 6.01
CA ALA A 116 -9.10 -3.36 6.21
C ALA A 116 -9.49 -3.37 7.69
N LEU A 117 -9.27 -4.50 8.39
CA LEU A 117 -9.53 -4.64 9.82
C LEU A 117 -8.75 -3.60 10.65
N ALA A 118 -7.46 -3.40 10.33
CA ALA A 118 -6.64 -2.40 11.01
C ALA A 118 -7.21 -0.98 10.86
N GLY A 119 -7.72 -0.65 9.68
CA GLY A 119 -8.39 0.63 9.44
C GLY A 119 -9.70 0.78 10.23
N GLU A 120 -10.46 -0.29 10.37
CA GLU A 120 -11.71 -0.32 11.15
C GLU A 120 -11.48 -0.21 12.67
N GLU A 121 -10.46 -0.89 13.19
CA GLU A 121 -10.17 -0.93 14.64
C GLU A 121 -9.39 0.28 15.16
N GLY A 122 -8.44 0.79 14.37
CA GLY A 122 -7.52 1.84 14.84
C GLY A 122 -7.30 2.98 13.86
N GLY A 123 -8.15 3.08 12.83
CA GLY A 123 -8.12 4.15 11.85
C GLY A 123 -6.87 4.17 10.95
N PRO A 124 -6.64 5.28 10.24
CA PRO A 124 -5.56 5.39 9.26
C PRO A 124 -4.16 5.12 9.84
N ALA A 125 -3.90 5.54 11.06
CA ALA A 125 -2.58 5.36 11.69
C ALA A 125 -2.25 3.89 11.97
N LEU A 126 -3.19 3.10 12.46
CA LEU A 126 -2.98 1.66 12.65
C LEU A 126 -2.90 0.94 11.31
N GLN A 127 -3.76 1.31 10.37
CA GLN A 127 -3.74 0.76 9.01
C GLN A 127 -2.36 0.95 8.35
N ASP A 128 -1.79 2.14 8.43
CA ASP A 128 -0.49 2.45 7.84
C ASP A 128 0.65 1.66 8.50
N ARG A 129 0.61 1.49 9.84
CA ARG A 129 1.58 0.63 10.55
C ARG A 129 1.50 -0.83 10.12
N VAL A 130 0.30 -1.35 9.91
CA VAL A 130 0.10 -2.73 9.44
C VAL A 130 0.61 -2.88 7.99
N VAL A 131 0.31 -1.94 7.11
CA VAL A 131 0.84 -1.94 5.74
C VAL A 131 2.36 -1.92 5.72
N GLU A 132 2.98 -1.06 6.51
CA GLU A 132 4.45 -1.02 6.64
C GLU A 132 5.01 -2.34 7.16
N ALA A 133 4.38 -2.94 8.17
CA ALA A 133 4.80 -4.23 8.71
C ALA A 133 4.68 -5.36 7.68
N LEU A 134 3.63 -5.36 6.86
CA LEU A 134 3.45 -6.33 5.77
C LEU A 134 4.50 -6.20 4.68
N PHE A 135 4.79 -4.99 4.23
CA PHE A 135 5.85 -4.75 3.24
C PHE A 135 7.21 -5.21 3.76
N ARG A 136 7.55 -4.87 4.99
CA ARG A 136 8.80 -5.29 5.63
C ARG A 136 8.88 -6.79 5.76
N ALA A 137 7.84 -7.44 6.26
CA ALA A 137 7.77 -8.88 6.42
C ALA A 137 7.96 -9.61 5.09
N TYR A 138 7.33 -9.16 4.03
CA TYR A 138 7.41 -9.80 2.72
C TYR A 138 8.73 -9.48 1.99
N PHE A 139 9.08 -8.21 1.82
CA PHE A 139 10.20 -7.79 0.98
C PHE A 139 11.57 -7.85 1.66
N GLN A 140 11.64 -7.68 2.97
CA GLN A 140 12.88 -7.69 3.71
C GLN A 140 13.12 -9.01 4.44
N ASP A 141 12.08 -9.57 5.07
CA ASP A 141 12.21 -10.76 5.90
C ASP A 141 11.88 -12.06 5.14
N GLY A 142 11.23 -11.97 3.97
CA GLY A 142 10.85 -13.13 3.15
C GLY A 142 9.74 -13.98 3.76
N ARG A 143 8.89 -13.40 4.62
CA ARG A 143 7.78 -14.10 5.28
C ARG A 143 6.61 -14.29 4.31
N ASP A 144 5.86 -15.37 4.49
CA ASP A 144 4.65 -15.64 3.71
C ASP A 144 3.45 -14.85 4.25
N ILE A 145 3.14 -13.73 3.63
CA ILE A 145 1.99 -12.89 4.01
C ILE A 145 0.64 -13.42 3.49
N GLY A 146 0.61 -14.63 2.93
CA GLY A 146 -0.61 -15.40 2.65
C GLY A 146 -0.98 -16.34 3.79
N ASP A 147 -0.08 -16.59 4.73
CA ASP A 147 -0.30 -17.47 5.88
C ASP A 147 -0.97 -16.70 7.03
N ALA A 148 -2.10 -17.24 7.52
CA ALA A 148 -2.89 -16.58 8.55
C ALA A 148 -2.16 -16.45 9.89
N ALA A 149 -1.31 -17.41 10.27
CA ALA A 149 -0.54 -17.36 11.51
C ALA A 149 0.58 -16.31 11.42
N GLU A 150 1.24 -16.22 10.27
CA GLU A 150 2.20 -15.16 9.99
C GLU A 150 1.56 -13.78 10.05
N LEU A 151 0.40 -13.60 9.40
CA LEU A 151 -0.36 -12.35 9.42
C LEU A 151 -0.78 -11.93 10.83
N ALA A 152 -1.25 -12.86 11.66
CA ALA A 152 -1.60 -12.57 13.05
C ALA A 152 -0.37 -12.12 13.86
N THR A 153 0.78 -12.73 13.65
CA THR A 153 2.05 -12.35 14.30
C THR A 153 2.50 -10.95 13.85
N ILE A 154 2.41 -10.65 12.56
CA ILE A 154 2.75 -9.34 11.99
C ILE A 154 1.81 -8.26 12.56
N ALA A 155 0.53 -8.55 12.62
CA ALA A 155 -0.48 -7.65 13.19
C ALA A 155 -0.24 -7.35 14.67
N GLY A 156 0.11 -8.37 15.46
CA GLY A 156 0.47 -8.22 16.87
C GLY A 156 1.67 -7.30 17.07
N ALA A 157 2.71 -7.45 16.26
CA ALA A 157 3.87 -6.57 16.28
C ALA A 157 3.54 -5.12 15.87
N ALA A 158 2.51 -4.92 15.07
CA ALA A 158 2.01 -3.60 14.67
C ALA A 158 1.04 -2.97 15.68
N GLY A 159 0.69 -3.70 16.76
CA GLY A 159 -0.15 -3.19 17.86
C GLY A 159 -1.59 -3.66 17.84
N MET A 160 -1.94 -4.71 17.08
CA MET A 160 -3.25 -5.34 17.10
C MET A 160 -3.30 -6.53 18.06
N ASP A 161 -4.50 -6.98 18.41
CA ASP A 161 -4.71 -8.22 19.18
C ASP A 161 -4.50 -9.42 18.24
N ALA A 162 -3.35 -10.09 18.33
CA ALA A 162 -3.00 -11.21 17.45
C ALA A 162 -4.01 -12.38 17.51
N PRO A 163 -4.53 -12.83 18.68
CA PRO A 163 -5.59 -13.82 18.74
C PRO A 163 -6.89 -13.39 18.03
N ALA A 164 -7.31 -12.14 18.19
CA ALA A 164 -8.49 -11.61 17.51
C ALA A 164 -8.28 -11.59 15.99
N VAL A 165 -7.11 -11.18 15.51
CA VAL A 165 -6.74 -11.22 14.08
C VAL A 165 -6.76 -12.66 13.57
N ALA A 166 -6.20 -13.62 14.30
CA ALA A 166 -6.21 -15.03 13.92
C ALA A 166 -7.65 -15.55 13.76
N ASN A 167 -8.54 -15.22 14.69
CA ASN A 167 -9.97 -15.57 14.61
C ASN A 167 -10.66 -14.91 13.40
N HIS A 168 -10.37 -13.63 13.14
CA HIS A 168 -10.91 -12.93 11.98
C HIS A 168 -10.48 -13.61 10.67
N LEU A 169 -9.20 -13.97 10.54
CA LEU A 169 -8.66 -14.60 9.34
C LEU A 169 -9.11 -16.06 9.17
N ALA A 170 -9.46 -16.75 10.26
CA ALA A 170 -10.01 -18.10 10.21
C ALA A 170 -11.46 -18.13 9.71
N SER A 171 -12.17 -17.01 9.73
CA SER A 171 -13.52 -16.83 9.20
C SER A 171 -13.47 -16.29 7.75
N ASP A 172 -14.63 -16.00 7.18
CA ASP A 172 -14.78 -15.29 5.90
C ASP A 172 -15.00 -13.77 6.08
N ALA A 173 -14.92 -13.28 7.31
CA ALA A 173 -15.16 -11.87 7.62
C ALA A 173 -14.26 -10.93 6.78
N GLY A 174 -14.87 -9.95 6.15
CA GLY A 174 -14.18 -8.94 5.33
C GLY A 174 -13.79 -9.40 3.92
N GLU A 175 -13.87 -10.70 3.58
CA GLU A 175 -13.47 -11.20 2.25
C GLU A 175 -14.31 -10.58 1.13
N ALA A 176 -15.63 -10.64 1.27
CA ALA A 176 -16.55 -10.07 0.27
C ALA A 176 -16.33 -8.56 0.07
N LYS A 177 -16.03 -7.82 1.13
CA LYS A 177 -15.74 -6.38 1.05
C LYS A 177 -14.45 -6.11 0.27
N VAL A 178 -13.37 -6.83 0.55
CA VAL A 178 -12.09 -6.72 -0.16
C VAL A 178 -12.27 -7.02 -1.65
N LEU A 179 -12.94 -8.12 -1.98
CA LEU A 179 -13.18 -8.51 -3.38
C LEU A 179 -14.06 -7.50 -4.12
N ALA A 180 -15.07 -6.95 -3.46
CA ALA A 180 -15.94 -5.92 -4.05
C ALA A 180 -15.18 -4.61 -4.31
N GLU A 181 -14.29 -4.19 -3.42
CA GLU A 181 -13.47 -2.99 -3.62
C GLU A 181 -12.48 -3.17 -4.78
N ASP A 182 -11.76 -4.30 -4.81
CA ASP A 182 -10.86 -4.63 -5.93
C ASP A 182 -11.60 -4.63 -7.27
N ALA A 183 -12.75 -5.29 -7.34
CA ALA A 183 -13.60 -5.29 -8.53
C ALA A 183 -14.06 -3.89 -8.92
N GLY A 184 -14.42 -3.07 -7.94
CA GLY A 184 -14.83 -1.68 -8.15
C GLY A 184 -13.73 -0.84 -8.78
N PHE A 185 -12.49 -0.94 -8.31
CA PHE A 185 -11.35 -0.24 -8.91
C PHE A 185 -11.08 -0.68 -10.35
N ARG A 186 -11.18 -1.98 -10.64
CA ARG A 186 -11.04 -2.50 -12.00
C ARG A 186 -12.14 -1.96 -12.94
N GLN A 187 -13.38 -1.87 -12.46
CA GLN A 187 -14.48 -1.29 -13.22
C GLN A 187 -14.27 0.21 -13.51
N LEU A 188 -13.59 0.92 -12.63
CA LEU A 188 -13.19 2.32 -12.83
C LEU A 188 -11.98 2.46 -13.77
N GLY A 189 -11.43 1.35 -14.29
CA GLY A 189 -10.31 1.35 -15.22
C GLY A 189 -8.93 1.35 -14.59
N LEU A 190 -8.81 1.15 -13.27
CA LEU A 190 -7.50 0.96 -12.64
C LEU A 190 -6.89 -0.37 -13.09
N SER A 191 -5.67 -0.30 -13.60
CA SER A 191 -4.94 -1.47 -14.12
C SER A 191 -3.59 -1.69 -13.44
N GLY A 192 -3.20 -0.82 -12.53
CA GLY A 192 -1.89 -0.89 -11.87
C GLY A 192 -1.87 -0.19 -10.52
N VAL A 193 -0.89 -0.55 -9.72
CA VAL A 193 -0.64 -0.02 -8.39
C VAL A 193 0.84 0.35 -8.20
N PRO A 194 1.17 1.29 -7.30
CA PRO A 194 0.25 2.08 -6.49
C PRO A 194 -0.53 3.09 -7.36
N THR A 195 -1.76 3.39 -6.97
CA THR A 195 -2.55 4.49 -7.53
C THR A 195 -2.97 5.42 -6.40
N PHE A 196 -2.73 6.70 -6.57
CA PHE A 196 -2.95 7.73 -5.57
C PHE A 196 -4.16 8.58 -5.95
N ALA A 197 -5.09 8.75 -5.01
CA ALA A 197 -6.29 9.57 -5.18
C ALA A 197 -6.43 10.56 -4.01
N LEU A 198 -6.64 11.84 -4.33
CA LEU A 198 -6.82 12.90 -3.34
C LEU A 198 -8.29 13.30 -3.31
N ALA A 199 -8.89 13.26 -2.12
CA ALA A 199 -10.32 13.57 -1.93
C ALA A 199 -11.24 12.86 -2.94
N GLY A 200 -10.93 11.60 -3.27
CA GLY A 200 -11.69 10.79 -4.22
C GLY A 200 -11.34 10.98 -5.70
N HIS A 201 -10.36 11.84 -6.02
CA HIS A 201 -9.92 12.10 -7.40
C HIS A 201 -8.57 11.43 -7.67
N VAL A 202 -8.51 10.53 -8.65
CA VAL A 202 -7.26 9.89 -9.07
C VAL A 202 -6.28 10.91 -9.63
N LEU A 203 -5.05 10.92 -9.11
CA LEU A 203 -4.00 11.84 -9.53
C LEU A 203 -3.01 11.18 -10.49
N PHE A 204 -2.43 10.06 -10.07
CA PHE A 204 -1.42 9.33 -10.83
C PHE A 204 -1.28 7.89 -10.31
N SER A 205 -0.58 7.08 -11.08
CA SER A 205 -0.17 5.72 -10.73
C SER A 205 1.36 5.59 -10.79
N GLY A 206 1.90 4.66 -10.01
CA GLY A 206 3.32 4.37 -9.94
C GLY A 206 4.05 5.09 -8.81
N ALA A 207 5.29 4.65 -8.55
CA ALA A 207 6.18 5.21 -7.55
C ALA A 207 6.86 6.48 -8.08
N VAL A 208 6.09 7.54 -8.22
CA VAL A 208 6.55 8.85 -8.69
C VAL A 208 7.59 9.42 -7.70
N PRO A 209 8.67 10.08 -8.16
CA PRO A 209 9.65 10.69 -7.27
C PRO A 209 9.03 11.71 -6.29
N PRO A 210 9.60 11.89 -5.08
CA PRO A 210 9.01 12.72 -4.04
C PRO A 210 8.68 14.16 -4.47
N GLU A 211 9.59 14.80 -5.21
CA GLU A 211 9.38 16.17 -5.69
C GLU A 211 8.23 16.26 -6.71
N ALA A 212 8.19 15.35 -7.66
CA ALA A 212 7.10 15.29 -8.64
C ALA A 212 5.75 14.98 -7.96
N MET A 213 5.76 14.11 -6.95
CA MET A 213 4.58 13.78 -6.15
C MET A 213 4.10 14.99 -5.34
N ALA A 214 5.00 15.71 -4.69
CA ALA A 214 4.68 16.94 -3.96
C ALA A 214 4.06 18.00 -4.88
N ASN A 215 4.61 18.19 -6.08
CA ASN A 215 4.08 19.11 -7.07
C ASN A 215 2.67 18.70 -7.53
N ALA A 216 2.43 17.42 -7.81
CA ALA A 216 1.12 16.91 -8.20
C ALA A 216 0.08 17.10 -7.09
N LEU A 217 0.45 16.81 -5.84
CA LEU A 217 -0.43 17.04 -4.68
C LEU A 217 -0.74 18.52 -4.49
N ARG A 218 0.25 19.41 -4.60
CA ARG A 218 0.07 20.86 -4.48
C ARG A 218 -0.89 21.41 -5.54
N GLN A 219 -0.71 20.99 -6.79
CA GLN A 219 -1.61 21.39 -7.89
C GLN A 219 -3.04 20.87 -7.66
N ALA A 220 -3.20 19.62 -7.25
CA ALA A 220 -4.50 19.04 -6.97
C ALA A 220 -5.21 19.75 -5.81
N LEU A 221 -4.51 20.05 -4.73
CA LEU A 221 -5.02 20.83 -3.60
C LEU A 221 -5.52 22.19 -4.04
N GLY A 222 -4.76 22.90 -4.87
CA GLY A 222 -5.16 24.20 -5.44
C GLY A 222 -6.46 24.09 -6.23
N ILE A 223 -6.56 23.14 -7.15
CA ILE A 223 -7.76 22.92 -7.96
C ILE A 223 -8.98 22.57 -7.10
N LEU A 224 -8.80 21.70 -6.11
CA LEU A 224 -9.90 21.27 -5.23
C LEU A 224 -10.41 22.45 -4.36
N ARG A 225 -9.52 23.33 -3.90
CA ARG A 225 -9.90 24.54 -3.16
C ARG A 225 -10.63 25.55 -4.05
N GLU A 226 -10.12 25.81 -5.24
CA GLU A 226 -10.78 26.70 -6.22
C GLU A 226 -12.19 26.23 -6.57
N ARG A 227 -12.43 24.93 -6.57
CA ARG A 227 -13.75 24.31 -6.81
C ARG A 227 -14.62 24.23 -5.55
N GLY A 228 -14.14 24.68 -4.40
CA GLY A 228 -14.86 24.58 -3.12
C GLY A 228 -15.04 23.15 -2.60
N LEU A 229 -14.21 22.19 -3.08
CA LEU A 229 -14.26 20.80 -2.66
C LEU A 229 -13.37 20.52 -1.41
N LEU A 230 -12.54 21.47 -1.03
CA LEU A 230 -11.78 21.49 0.22
C LEU A 230 -11.94 22.84 0.89
N ALA A 231 -11.87 22.82 2.22
CA ALA A 231 -11.81 24.08 2.98
C ALA A 231 -10.55 24.88 2.63
N ALA A 232 -10.68 26.20 2.61
CA ALA A 232 -9.57 27.11 2.31
C ALA A 232 -8.50 27.11 3.42
#